data_6c3aee4fd7d896cdd00380e043fe4c4b
#
_entry.id   6c3aee4fd7d896cdd00380e043fe4c4b
#
_cell.length_a   1.000
_cell.length_b   1.000
_cell.length_c   1.000
_cell.angle_alpha   90.00
_cell.angle_beta   90.00
_cell.angle_gamma   90.00
#
_symmetry.space_group_name_H-M   'P 1'
#
loop_
_entity.id
_entity.type
_entity.pdbx_description
1 polymer ?
#
loop_
_entity_poly.entity_id
_entity_poly.type
_entity_poly.pdbx_seq_one_letter_code
_entity_poly.pdbx_strand_id
1 'polypeptide(L)'
;NPERRNSDDAVRIHGLTDEFLADKPLFAAVADELLEYLAGAEVVIHNAAFDIGFLDEELRRIGRPAFREHVAGVVDSLLMAREMFPGKSNSLDALCKRLDVDNASRTLHGALLDAGLLAEVYIRMTRGQESLVIDGLDAEQAQAAAEAVDLRQFALPVLAASADECAAHEVVLADLDQASGGKTVWRVAMA
;
A
#
# COMPACT_ATOMS: atom_id res chain seq x y z
N ASN A 1 -26.21 16.69 1.16
CA ASN A 1 -27.01 17.30 0.09
C ASN A 1 -26.15 18.32 -0.67
N PRO A 2 -25.91 18.15 -1.99
CA PRO A 2 -25.08 19.06 -2.79
C PRO A 2 -25.84 20.31 -3.28
N GLU A 3 -27.12 20.46 -2.96
CA GLU A 3 -28.00 21.53 -3.41
C GLU A 3 -28.08 21.70 -4.95
N ARG A 4 -27.74 20.66 -5.70
CA ARG A 4 -27.78 20.60 -7.15
C ARG A 4 -28.05 19.17 -7.63
N ARG A 5 -28.54 19.03 -8.86
CA ARG A 5 -28.70 17.71 -9.47
C ARG A 5 -27.37 17.05 -9.74
N ASN A 6 -27.29 15.76 -9.44
CA ASN A 6 -26.20 14.92 -9.90
C ASN A 6 -26.30 14.67 -11.40
N SER A 7 -25.15 14.47 -12.05
CA SER A 7 -25.15 13.95 -13.42
C SER A 7 -25.53 12.47 -13.41
N ASP A 8 -26.20 12.02 -14.47
CA ASP A 8 -26.56 10.61 -14.63
C ASP A 8 -25.33 9.69 -14.61
N ASP A 9 -24.19 10.17 -15.09
CA ASP A 9 -22.91 9.46 -15.06
C ASP A 9 -22.40 9.26 -13.62
N ALA A 10 -22.47 10.29 -12.79
CA ALA A 10 -22.08 10.21 -11.39
C ALA A 10 -22.98 9.22 -10.63
N VAL A 11 -24.31 9.31 -10.83
CA VAL A 11 -25.25 8.37 -10.20
C VAL A 11 -24.96 6.91 -10.59
N ARG A 12 -24.60 6.65 -11.85
CA ARG A 12 -24.22 5.29 -12.30
C ARG A 12 -22.96 4.77 -11.61
N ILE A 13 -22.04 5.68 -11.23
CA ILE A 13 -20.77 5.28 -10.58
C ILE A 13 -20.99 5.01 -9.10
N HIS A 14 -21.60 5.91 -8.35
CA HIS A 14 -21.70 5.82 -6.89
C HIS A 14 -23.08 5.38 -6.36
N GLY A 15 -24.12 5.34 -7.21
CA GLY A 15 -25.46 4.89 -6.84
C GLY A 15 -26.28 5.88 -5.99
N LEU A 16 -25.77 7.07 -5.70
CA LEU A 16 -26.47 8.06 -4.87
C LEU A 16 -27.40 8.92 -5.73
N THR A 17 -28.71 8.75 -5.56
CA THR A 17 -29.72 9.51 -6.30
C THR A 17 -29.99 10.88 -5.67
N ASP A 18 -30.59 11.80 -6.42
CA ASP A 18 -30.97 13.10 -5.90
C ASP A 18 -32.00 12.98 -4.76
N GLU A 19 -32.93 12.01 -4.84
CA GLU A 19 -33.90 11.72 -3.79
C GLU A 19 -33.22 11.25 -2.50
N PHE A 20 -32.20 10.37 -2.61
CA PHE A 20 -31.44 9.92 -1.45
C PHE A 20 -30.68 11.06 -0.77
N LEU A 21 -30.19 12.02 -1.55
CA LEU A 21 -29.40 13.13 -1.03
C LEU A 21 -30.25 14.30 -0.52
N ALA A 22 -31.54 14.37 -0.86
CA ALA A 22 -32.42 15.51 -0.56
C ALA A 22 -32.54 15.76 0.97
N ASP A 23 -32.59 14.72 1.77
CA ASP A 23 -32.74 14.78 3.23
C ASP A 23 -31.40 14.80 4.01
N LYS A 24 -30.26 14.74 3.31
CA LYS A 24 -28.93 14.73 3.95
C LYS A 24 -28.50 16.15 4.34
N PRO A 25 -27.66 16.28 5.39
CA PRO A 25 -27.15 17.60 5.78
C PRO A 25 -26.34 18.26 4.67
N LEU A 26 -26.29 19.57 4.67
CA LEU A 26 -25.35 20.34 3.86
C LEU A 26 -23.94 20.19 4.38
N PHE A 27 -22.93 20.40 3.53
CA PHE A 27 -21.53 20.30 3.95
C PHE A 27 -21.22 21.23 5.14
N ALA A 28 -21.73 22.45 5.12
CA ALA A 28 -21.56 23.40 6.22
C ALA A 28 -21.99 22.87 7.59
N ALA A 29 -22.99 21.99 7.63
CA ALA A 29 -23.50 21.43 8.89
C ALA A 29 -22.61 20.33 9.46
N VAL A 30 -21.78 19.70 8.65
CA VAL A 30 -20.89 18.57 9.04
C VAL A 30 -19.41 18.92 8.99
N ALA A 31 -19.05 20.08 8.46
CA ALA A 31 -17.67 20.47 8.23
C ALA A 31 -16.84 20.55 9.51
N ASP A 32 -17.39 21.13 10.58
CA ASP A 32 -16.67 21.30 11.84
C ASP A 32 -16.38 19.93 12.51
N GLU A 33 -17.36 19.02 12.51
CA GLU A 33 -17.19 17.66 13.01
C GLU A 33 -16.14 16.88 12.19
N LEU A 34 -16.18 17.00 10.86
CA LEU A 34 -15.20 16.40 9.96
C LEU A 34 -13.79 16.91 10.23
N LEU A 35 -13.62 18.22 10.35
CA LEU A 35 -12.31 18.84 10.58
C LEU A 35 -11.77 18.51 11.97
N GLU A 36 -12.60 18.46 13.00
CA GLU A 36 -12.23 18.04 14.35
C GLU A 36 -11.79 16.57 14.36
N TYR A 37 -12.52 15.69 13.67
CA TYR A 37 -12.18 14.27 13.57
C TYR A 37 -10.83 14.04 12.88
N LEU A 38 -10.50 14.84 11.87
CA LEU A 38 -9.26 14.71 11.09
C LEU A 38 -8.11 15.56 11.63
N ALA A 39 -8.34 16.36 12.68
CA ALA A 39 -7.31 17.26 13.22
C ALA A 39 -6.05 16.50 13.64
N GLY A 40 -4.92 16.90 13.07
CA GLY A 40 -3.62 16.27 13.35
C GLY A 40 -3.44 14.86 12.79
N ALA A 41 -4.37 14.33 12.01
CA ALA A 41 -4.24 13.05 11.35
C ALA A 41 -3.47 13.15 10.03
N GLU A 42 -2.75 12.09 9.65
CA GLU A 42 -2.30 11.86 8.29
C GLU A 42 -3.40 11.13 7.53
N VAL A 43 -3.87 11.72 6.43
CA VAL A 43 -5.02 11.20 5.66
C VAL A 43 -4.53 10.54 4.39
N VAL A 44 -4.89 9.27 4.18
CA VAL A 44 -4.55 8.52 2.97
C VAL A 44 -5.71 8.59 1.98
N ILE A 45 -5.45 9.07 0.78
CA ILE A 45 -6.45 9.24 -0.28
C ILE A 45 -5.91 8.66 -1.59
N HIS A 46 -6.76 7.97 -2.34
CA HIS A 46 -6.39 7.48 -3.67
C HIS A 46 -6.75 8.49 -4.75
N ASN A 47 -5.77 9.11 -5.40
CA ASN A 47 -5.94 10.28 -6.28
C ASN A 47 -6.36 11.54 -5.50
N ALA A 48 -5.58 11.87 -4.48
CA ALA A 48 -5.88 12.92 -3.50
C ALA A 48 -6.22 14.30 -4.10
N ALA A 49 -5.65 14.64 -5.25
CA ALA A 49 -5.93 15.91 -5.91
C ALA A 49 -7.42 16.09 -6.26
N PHE A 50 -8.12 14.99 -6.56
CA PHE A 50 -9.54 15.02 -6.88
C PHE A 50 -10.37 15.35 -5.63
N ASP A 51 -10.21 14.63 -4.56
CA ASP A 51 -11.01 14.78 -3.33
C ASP A 51 -10.69 16.10 -2.63
N ILE A 52 -9.41 16.47 -2.55
CA ILE A 52 -8.96 17.73 -1.94
C ILE A 52 -9.53 18.91 -2.70
N GLY A 53 -9.56 18.85 -4.04
CA GLY A 53 -10.13 19.93 -4.84
C GLY A 53 -11.61 20.21 -4.50
N PHE A 54 -12.41 19.16 -4.26
CA PHE A 54 -13.80 19.32 -3.81
C PHE A 54 -13.90 19.81 -2.37
N LEU A 55 -13.09 19.25 -1.46
CA LEU A 55 -13.08 19.68 -0.06
C LEU A 55 -12.67 21.15 0.07
N ASP A 56 -11.63 21.56 -0.63
CA ASP A 56 -11.17 22.95 -0.61
C ASP A 56 -12.22 23.92 -1.15
N GLU A 57 -12.95 23.56 -2.20
CA GLU A 57 -14.03 24.40 -2.73
C GLU A 57 -15.20 24.49 -1.74
N GLU A 58 -15.59 23.39 -1.09
CA GLU A 58 -16.65 23.41 -0.09
C GLU A 58 -16.23 24.20 1.16
N LEU A 59 -15.00 24.04 1.63
CA LEU A 59 -14.43 24.81 2.76
C LEU A 59 -14.36 26.31 2.42
N ARG A 60 -13.91 26.66 1.21
CA ARG A 60 -13.86 28.04 0.74
C ARG A 60 -15.26 28.70 0.76
N ARG A 61 -16.30 27.98 0.36
CA ARG A 61 -17.70 28.48 0.36
C ARG A 61 -18.19 28.84 1.75
N ILE A 62 -17.74 28.13 2.77
CA ILE A 62 -18.10 28.39 4.18
C ILE A 62 -17.06 29.27 4.91
N GLY A 63 -16.08 29.83 4.18
CA GLY A 63 -15.08 30.75 4.75
C GLY A 63 -14.04 30.06 5.63
N ARG A 64 -13.77 28.76 5.41
CA ARG A 64 -12.75 28.00 6.13
C ARG A 64 -11.45 27.95 5.32
N PRO A 65 -10.29 27.76 5.98
CA PRO A 65 -8.99 27.47 5.34
C PRO A 65 -9.04 26.19 4.49
N ALA A 66 -8.03 26.00 3.62
CA ALA A 66 -7.90 24.82 2.79
C ALA A 66 -7.75 23.54 3.63
N PHE A 67 -8.20 22.40 3.13
CA PHE A 67 -8.21 21.11 3.83
C PHE A 67 -6.85 20.74 4.44
N ARG A 68 -5.78 20.97 3.69
CA ARG A 68 -4.40 20.66 4.13
C ARG A 68 -3.94 21.44 5.36
N GLU A 69 -4.59 22.53 5.71
CA GLU A 69 -4.28 23.32 6.91
C GLU A 69 -4.86 22.70 8.18
N HIS A 70 -5.79 21.75 8.05
CA HIS A 70 -6.47 21.11 9.16
C HIS A 70 -5.88 19.74 9.54
N VAL A 71 -5.10 19.11 8.65
CA VAL A 71 -4.54 17.76 8.83
C VAL A 71 -3.02 17.81 8.97
N ALA A 72 -2.42 16.78 9.59
CA ALA A 72 -0.96 16.70 9.72
C ALA A 72 -0.28 16.40 8.37
N GLY A 73 -0.96 15.67 7.49
CA GLY A 73 -0.45 15.33 6.17
C GLY A 73 -1.47 14.66 5.29
N VAL A 74 -1.18 14.60 4.00
CA VAL A 74 -1.97 13.86 3.01
C VAL A 74 -1.05 12.97 2.20
N VAL A 75 -1.33 11.67 2.22
CA VAL A 75 -0.66 10.66 1.40
C VAL A 75 -1.53 10.36 0.18
N ASP A 76 -1.01 10.60 -1.01
CA ASP A 76 -1.65 10.17 -2.25
C ASP A 76 -1.18 8.76 -2.63
N SER A 77 -2.03 7.77 -2.36
CA SER A 77 -1.70 6.36 -2.64
C SER A 77 -1.61 6.05 -4.15
N LEU A 78 -2.21 6.86 -5.02
CA LEU A 78 -2.05 6.71 -6.47
C LEU A 78 -0.64 7.14 -6.92
N LEU A 79 -0.12 8.24 -6.39
CA LEU A 79 1.26 8.67 -6.67
C LEU A 79 2.25 7.62 -6.17
N MET A 80 2.09 7.16 -4.95
CA MET A 80 2.89 6.09 -4.36
C MET A 80 2.85 4.80 -5.21
N ALA A 81 1.66 4.39 -5.66
CA ALA A 81 1.52 3.23 -6.53
C ALA A 81 2.18 3.41 -7.91
N ARG A 82 2.18 4.63 -8.47
CA ARG A 82 2.88 4.92 -9.72
C ARG A 82 4.39 4.80 -9.61
N GLU A 83 4.95 5.15 -8.46
CA GLU A 83 6.38 4.98 -8.17
C GLU A 83 6.74 3.51 -8.00
N MET A 84 5.89 2.73 -7.29
CA MET A 84 6.12 1.31 -7.06
C MET A 84 5.88 0.45 -8.32
N PHE A 85 4.92 0.82 -9.16
CA PHE A 85 4.48 0.05 -10.33
C PHE A 85 4.46 0.92 -11.59
N PRO A 86 5.61 1.40 -12.06
CA PRO A 86 5.68 2.28 -13.23
C PRO A 86 5.15 1.57 -14.48
N GLY A 87 4.40 2.32 -15.31
CA GLY A 87 3.83 1.81 -16.56
C GLY A 87 2.64 0.84 -16.41
N LYS A 88 2.20 0.55 -15.18
CA LYS A 88 1.03 -0.30 -14.92
C LYS A 88 -0.21 0.54 -14.62
N SER A 89 -1.41 -0.06 -14.77
CA SER A 89 -2.63 0.56 -14.25
C SER A 89 -2.57 0.58 -12.71
N ASN A 90 -2.85 1.73 -12.12
CA ASN A 90 -2.79 1.93 -10.68
C ASN A 90 -4.14 2.44 -10.11
N SER A 91 -5.27 2.11 -10.77
CA SER A 91 -6.58 2.27 -10.16
C SER A 91 -6.72 1.38 -8.92
N LEU A 92 -7.64 1.72 -8.02
CA LEU A 92 -7.86 0.93 -6.80
C LEU A 92 -8.16 -0.54 -7.13
N ASP A 93 -8.98 -0.82 -8.15
CA ASP A 93 -9.26 -2.19 -8.61
C ASP A 93 -8.00 -2.91 -9.13
N ALA A 94 -7.16 -2.20 -9.90
CA ALA A 94 -5.93 -2.78 -10.40
C ALA A 94 -4.93 -3.08 -9.27
N LEU A 95 -4.91 -2.24 -8.24
CA LEU A 95 -4.09 -2.47 -7.04
C LEU A 95 -4.64 -3.61 -6.19
N CYS A 96 -5.96 -3.69 -5.97
CA CYS A 96 -6.58 -4.82 -5.28
C CYS A 96 -6.19 -6.15 -5.95
N LYS A 97 -6.35 -6.24 -7.28
CA LYS A 97 -5.98 -7.43 -8.04
C LYS A 97 -4.48 -7.76 -7.95
N ARG A 98 -3.61 -6.76 -8.01
CA ARG A 98 -2.15 -6.94 -7.98
C ARG A 98 -1.65 -7.36 -6.60
N LEU A 99 -2.25 -6.81 -5.56
CA LEU A 99 -1.86 -7.03 -4.18
C LEU A 99 -2.71 -8.10 -3.48
N ASP A 100 -3.51 -8.85 -4.23
CA ASP A 100 -4.36 -9.93 -3.73
C ASP A 100 -5.31 -9.47 -2.61
N VAL A 101 -5.93 -8.29 -2.81
CA VAL A 101 -7.00 -7.76 -1.96
C VAL A 101 -8.34 -8.12 -2.57
N ASP A 102 -9.21 -8.80 -1.80
CA ASP A 102 -10.53 -9.20 -2.28
C ASP A 102 -11.45 -8.00 -2.48
N ASN A 103 -11.83 -7.74 -3.72
CA ASN A 103 -12.78 -6.70 -4.10
C ASN A 103 -14.05 -7.25 -4.76
N ALA A 104 -14.36 -8.54 -4.59
CA ALA A 104 -15.49 -9.19 -5.25
C ALA A 104 -16.85 -8.60 -4.86
N SER A 105 -16.97 -8.02 -3.66
CA SER A 105 -18.19 -7.35 -3.18
C SER A 105 -18.41 -5.95 -3.77
N ARG A 106 -17.45 -5.42 -4.52
CA ARG A 106 -17.50 -4.06 -5.08
C ARG A 106 -18.31 -4.02 -6.37
N THR A 107 -19.63 -3.86 -6.24
CA THR A 107 -20.54 -3.68 -7.38
C THR A 107 -20.72 -2.21 -7.79
N LEU A 108 -20.62 -1.29 -6.83
CA LEU A 108 -20.65 0.15 -7.00
C LEU A 108 -19.49 0.79 -6.23
N HIS A 109 -19.13 2.01 -6.59
CA HIS A 109 -18.12 2.81 -5.87
C HIS A 109 -18.73 3.38 -4.59
N GLY A 110 -18.85 2.54 -3.57
CA GLY A 110 -19.33 2.96 -2.24
C GLY A 110 -18.19 3.49 -1.39
N ALA A 111 -18.33 4.71 -0.85
CA ALA A 111 -17.25 5.39 -0.14
C ALA A 111 -16.64 4.56 1.00
N LEU A 112 -17.45 3.89 1.82
CA LEU A 112 -16.95 3.06 2.93
C LEU A 112 -16.25 1.80 2.44
N LEU A 113 -16.77 1.16 1.39
CA LEU A 113 -16.14 -0.01 0.80
C LEU A 113 -14.80 0.36 0.17
N ASP A 114 -14.76 1.43 -0.61
CA ASP A 114 -13.55 1.94 -1.24
C ASP A 114 -12.50 2.35 -0.21
N ALA A 115 -12.91 2.97 0.91
CA ALA A 115 -12.01 3.30 2.01
C ALA A 115 -11.43 2.03 2.68
N GLY A 116 -12.25 0.98 2.89
CA GLY A 116 -11.80 -0.30 3.41
C GLY A 116 -10.78 -0.97 2.48
N LEU A 117 -11.08 -1.05 1.18
CA LEU A 117 -10.16 -1.58 0.17
C LEU A 117 -8.85 -0.76 0.09
N LEU A 118 -8.96 0.57 0.16
CA LEU A 118 -7.79 1.44 0.18
C LEU A 118 -6.90 1.18 1.41
N ALA A 119 -7.49 0.99 2.58
CA ALA A 119 -6.74 0.68 3.79
C ALA A 119 -5.93 -0.63 3.63
N GLU A 120 -6.55 -1.69 3.10
CA GLU A 120 -5.85 -2.95 2.85
C GLU A 120 -4.74 -2.81 1.80
N VAL A 121 -5.04 -2.14 0.67
CA VAL A 121 -4.07 -1.86 -0.38
C VAL A 121 -2.88 -1.07 0.19
N TYR A 122 -3.14 -0.01 0.97
CA TYR A 122 -2.11 0.83 1.56
C TYR A 122 -1.23 0.04 2.53
N ILE A 123 -1.83 -0.80 3.38
CA ILE A 123 -1.08 -1.69 4.27
C ILE A 123 -0.16 -2.61 3.48
N ARG A 124 -0.64 -3.22 2.40
CA ARG A 124 0.18 -4.12 1.56
C ARG A 124 1.26 -3.38 0.79
N MET A 125 1.03 -2.14 0.41
CA MET A 125 2.05 -1.29 -0.23
C MET A 125 3.14 -0.83 0.75
N THR A 126 2.80 -0.62 2.03
CA THR A 126 3.72 -0.07 3.05
C THR A 126 4.38 -1.12 3.93
N ARG A 127 3.75 -2.27 4.13
CA ARG A 127 4.40 -3.42 4.77
C ARG A 127 5.36 -4.03 3.76
N GLY A 128 6.63 -3.78 3.94
CA GLY A 128 7.71 -4.23 3.06
C GLY A 128 7.59 -5.72 2.69
N GLN A 129 8.15 -6.08 1.54
CA GLN A 129 8.11 -7.39 0.90
C GLN A 129 8.13 -8.56 1.89
N GLU A 130 6.99 -9.20 2.12
CA GLU A 130 6.93 -10.51 2.76
C GLU A 130 7.29 -11.65 1.79
N SER A 131 7.40 -11.37 0.49
CA SER A 131 7.91 -12.34 -0.48
C SER A 131 8.88 -11.66 -1.44
N LEU A 132 10.06 -12.25 -1.58
CA LEU A 132 11.03 -12.03 -2.67
C LEU A 132 10.49 -12.68 -3.97
N VAL A 133 9.25 -12.37 -4.35
CA VAL A 133 8.79 -12.69 -5.69
C VAL A 133 9.28 -11.57 -6.59
N ILE A 134 10.36 -11.82 -7.29
CA ILE A 134 10.78 -10.99 -8.42
C ILE A 134 9.71 -11.19 -9.50
N ASP A 135 8.68 -10.35 -9.48
CA ASP A 135 7.69 -10.23 -10.54
C ASP A 135 8.37 -9.58 -11.75
N GLY A 136 9.12 -10.36 -12.47
CA GLY A 136 9.97 -9.82 -13.53
C GLY A 136 9.97 -10.57 -14.84
N LEU A 137 9.27 -11.70 -14.97
CA LEU A 137 9.13 -12.36 -16.26
C LEU A 137 7.81 -13.16 -16.26
N ASP A 138 6.99 -12.98 -17.29
CA ASP A 138 5.88 -13.91 -17.56
C ASP A 138 6.41 -15.34 -17.46
N ALA A 139 5.73 -16.19 -16.71
CA ALA A 139 6.18 -17.55 -16.39
C ALA A 139 6.49 -18.39 -17.68
N GLU A 140 5.90 -18.04 -18.81
CA GLU A 140 6.18 -18.64 -20.12
C GLU A 140 7.49 -18.13 -20.75
N GLN A 141 7.92 -16.89 -20.48
CA GLN A 141 9.21 -16.37 -20.96
C GLN A 141 10.35 -16.76 -20.04
N ALA A 142 10.11 -16.97 -18.74
CA ALA A 142 11.09 -17.48 -17.80
C ALA A 142 11.50 -18.94 -18.10
N GLN A 143 10.58 -19.75 -18.59
CA GLN A 143 10.86 -21.12 -18.98
C GLN A 143 11.66 -21.25 -20.28
N ALA A 144 11.54 -20.25 -21.19
CA ALA A 144 12.32 -20.22 -22.44
C ALA A 144 13.73 -19.60 -22.27
N ALA A 145 13.96 -18.83 -21.20
CA ALA A 145 15.25 -18.17 -20.93
C ALA A 145 16.10 -18.90 -19.89
N ALA A 146 15.57 -19.90 -19.22
CA ALA A 146 16.30 -20.74 -18.28
C ALA A 146 16.92 -21.96 -19.01
N GLU A 147 17.81 -21.74 -19.96
CA GLU A 147 18.91 -22.68 -20.09
C GLU A 147 19.63 -22.65 -18.72
N ALA A 148 19.48 -23.72 -17.96
CA ALA A 148 20.12 -23.84 -16.66
C ALA A 148 21.63 -23.64 -16.85
N VAL A 149 22.13 -22.48 -16.46
CA VAL A 149 23.56 -22.21 -16.52
C VAL A 149 24.24 -23.20 -15.56
N ASP A 150 24.99 -24.15 -16.13
CA ASP A 150 25.75 -25.08 -15.33
C ASP A 150 26.95 -24.34 -14.71
N LEU A 151 26.78 -23.91 -13.47
CA LEU A 151 27.81 -23.18 -12.70
C LEU A 151 29.10 -23.96 -12.54
N ARG A 152 29.10 -25.31 -12.76
CA ARG A 152 30.32 -26.17 -12.70
C ARG A 152 31.26 -25.87 -13.85
N GLN A 153 30.80 -25.20 -14.92
CA GLN A 153 31.63 -24.80 -16.06
C GLN A 153 32.45 -23.54 -15.77
N PHE A 154 32.20 -22.85 -14.67
CA PHE A 154 32.90 -21.63 -14.29
C PHE A 154 33.81 -21.89 -13.10
N ALA A 155 35.06 -21.47 -13.20
CA ALA A 155 36.01 -21.45 -12.07
C ALA A 155 35.63 -20.26 -11.17
N LEU A 156 34.62 -20.44 -10.33
CA LEU A 156 34.18 -19.40 -9.40
C LEU A 156 35.18 -19.25 -8.27
N PRO A 157 35.68 -18.05 -7.93
CA PRO A 157 36.53 -17.84 -6.79
C PRO A 157 35.73 -18.12 -5.51
N VAL A 158 36.17 -19.12 -4.74
CA VAL A 158 35.62 -19.38 -3.40
C VAL A 158 36.42 -18.55 -2.40
N LEU A 159 35.77 -17.54 -1.82
CA LEU A 159 36.34 -16.77 -0.72
C LEU A 159 36.27 -17.63 0.56
N ALA A 160 37.42 -18.07 1.06
CA ALA A 160 37.47 -18.69 2.36
C ALA A 160 37.58 -17.64 3.48
N ALA A 161 36.89 -17.89 4.58
CA ALA A 161 37.00 -17.02 5.74
C ALA A 161 38.44 -16.97 6.28
N SER A 162 38.87 -15.79 6.69
CA SER A 162 40.17 -15.61 7.36
C SER A 162 40.17 -16.25 8.75
N ALA A 163 41.37 -16.45 9.31
CA ALA A 163 41.50 -16.98 10.66
C ALA A 163 40.81 -16.12 11.72
N ASP A 164 40.85 -14.78 11.54
CA ASP A 164 40.20 -13.83 12.46
C ASP A 164 38.66 -13.89 12.36
N GLU A 165 38.12 -14.04 11.17
CA GLU A 165 36.69 -14.23 10.97
C GLU A 165 36.20 -15.57 11.55
N CYS A 166 36.95 -16.63 11.39
CA CYS A 166 36.66 -17.92 12.02
C CYS A 166 36.70 -17.84 13.55
N ALA A 167 37.67 -17.13 14.11
CA ALA A 167 37.78 -16.95 15.56
C ALA A 167 36.59 -16.10 16.10
N ALA A 168 36.23 -15.04 15.42
CA ALA A 168 35.07 -14.23 15.78
C ALA A 168 33.73 -15.02 15.69
N HIS A 169 33.60 -15.88 14.68
CA HIS A 169 32.45 -16.76 14.53
C HIS A 169 32.34 -17.76 15.69
N GLU A 170 33.48 -18.39 16.12
CA GLU A 170 33.47 -19.31 17.25
C GLU A 170 33.06 -18.64 18.57
N VAL A 171 33.43 -17.38 18.80
CA VAL A 171 32.95 -16.61 19.98
C VAL A 171 31.44 -16.47 19.96
N VAL A 172 30.86 -16.05 18.82
CA VAL A 172 29.40 -15.93 18.68
C VAL A 172 28.69 -17.28 18.85
N LEU A 173 29.24 -18.35 18.30
CA LEU A 173 28.70 -19.70 18.49
C LEU A 173 28.72 -20.16 19.96
N ALA A 174 29.78 -19.82 20.71
CA ALA A 174 29.85 -20.13 22.13
C ALA A 174 28.78 -19.38 22.95
N ASP A 175 28.53 -18.10 22.65
CA ASP A 175 27.49 -17.30 23.28
C ASP A 175 26.10 -17.87 22.98
N LEU A 176 25.84 -18.25 21.72
CA LEU A 176 24.61 -18.90 21.32
C LEU A 176 24.39 -20.26 21.99
N ASP A 177 25.45 -21.07 22.13
CA ASP A 177 25.39 -22.34 22.86
C ASP A 177 25.02 -22.13 24.32
N GLN A 178 25.64 -21.15 24.96
CA GLN A 178 25.33 -20.82 26.34
C GLN A 178 23.87 -20.36 26.50
N ALA A 179 23.38 -19.47 25.58
CA ALA A 179 22.00 -18.95 25.61
C ALA A 179 20.97 -20.05 25.31
N SER A 180 21.27 -20.99 24.41
CA SER A 180 20.34 -22.04 23.96
C SER A 180 20.41 -23.33 24.77
N GLY A 181 21.31 -23.43 25.75
CA GLY A 181 21.55 -24.66 26.52
C GLY A 181 22.12 -25.81 25.69
N GLY A 182 23.01 -25.50 24.75
CA GLY A 182 23.70 -26.49 23.92
C GLY A 182 22.92 -26.96 22.69
N LYS A 183 21.90 -26.17 22.24
CA LYS A 183 21.04 -26.51 21.10
C LYS A 183 21.36 -25.69 19.86
N THR A 184 22.58 -25.23 19.67
CA THR A 184 22.95 -24.42 18.51
C THR A 184 22.95 -25.26 17.24
N VAL A 185 22.05 -24.94 16.31
CA VAL A 185 21.83 -25.68 15.05
C VAL A 185 23.12 -25.77 14.20
N TRP A 186 23.96 -24.72 14.19
CA TRP A 186 25.20 -24.67 13.44
C TRP A 186 26.25 -25.72 13.88
N ARG A 187 26.29 -26.08 15.15
CA ARG A 187 27.20 -27.14 15.63
C ARG A 187 26.72 -28.54 15.28
N VAL A 188 25.39 -28.71 15.16
CA VAL A 188 24.79 -30.00 14.76
C VAL A 188 24.94 -30.25 13.26
N ALA A 189 24.97 -29.20 12.43
CA ALA A 189 25.13 -29.31 10.98
C ALA A 189 26.58 -29.58 10.53
N MET A 190 27.57 -29.38 11.41
CA MET A 190 29.01 -29.61 11.12
C MET A 190 29.55 -30.95 11.69
N ALA A 191 28.73 -31.70 12.41
CA ALA A 191 29.05 -33.02 12.93
C ALA A 191 28.50 -34.12 12.00
#